data_ccb5dd7408f41d7a0ed734f7a7cdabd7
#
_entry.id   ccb5dd7408f41d7a0ed734f7a7cdabd7
#
_cell.length_a   1.000
_cell.length_b   1.000
_cell.length_c   1.000
_cell.angle_alpha   90.00
_cell.angle_beta   90.00
_cell.angle_gamma   90.00
#
_symmetry.space_group_name_H-M   'P 1'
#
loop_
_entity.id
_entity.type
_entity.pdbx_description
1 polymer ?
#
loop_
_entity_poly.entity_id
_entity_poly.type
_entity_poly.pdbx_seq_one_letter_code
_entity_poly.pdbx_strand_id
1 'polypeptide(L)'
;MSKTYTYLATIVGIVCVYFIVRLVFFPQTRTVSSDLIQGALIGYGLAFVSAQIYARIKATKVNGWITMFGLGEPGNGMLLRAAHAQLFPGPVNVPQEAMYWWTNTDGAGHALSGVHDYIMHFPAGQLPPNNAFWSLTMGDARNHFVANPLNRYSVSDRSGLVPNADGSVDIYLQNTAPAGHESNWLPAPAGNFILWLRVYIPGAAILQGKYTVPPVSEVR
;
A
#
# COMPACT_ATOMS: atom_id res chain seq x y z
N MET A 1 2.29 -0.56 26.81
CA MET A 1 1.55 0.43 25.98
C MET A 1 2.29 0.56 24.66
N SER A 2 1.61 0.40 23.49
CA SER A 2 2.28 0.53 22.21
C SER A 2 2.71 1.98 21.98
N LYS A 3 3.83 2.19 21.29
CA LYS A 3 4.34 3.54 20.92
C LYS A 3 3.24 4.42 20.29
N THR A 4 2.27 3.81 19.64
CA THR A 4 1.12 4.45 18.99
C THR A 4 0.20 5.17 19.97
N TYR A 5 -0.11 4.56 21.14
CA TYR A 5 -0.92 5.20 22.17
C TYR A 5 -0.19 6.38 22.79
N THR A 6 1.14 6.29 22.94
CA THR A 6 1.95 7.39 23.45
C THR A 6 1.91 8.59 22.51
N TYR A 7 2.04 8.41 21.19
CA TYR A 7 1.93 9.50 20.22
C TYR A 7 0.54 10.15 20.21
N LEU A 8 -0.54 9.35 20.25
CA LEU A 8 -1.90 9.88 20.27
C LEU A 8 -2.14 10.70 21.53
N ALA A 9 -1.75 10.18 22.71
CA ALA A 9 -1.87 10.88 23.97
C ALA A 9 -1.07 12.19 23.99
N THR A 10 0.15 12.21 23.40
CA THR A 10 0.97 13.41 23.29
C THR A 10 0.31 14.47 22.41
N ILE A 11 -0.25 14.09 21.25
CA ILE A 11 -0.93 15.03 20.35
C ILE A 11 -2.17 15.62 21.02
N VAL A 12 -2.99 14.79 21.66
CA VAL A 12 -4.18 15.26 22.40
C VAL A 12 -3.76 16.19 23.53
N GLY A 13 -2.69 15.87 24.27
CA GLY A 13 -2.13 16.73 25.30
C GLY A 13 -1.71 18.11 24.78
N ILE A 14 -0.97 18.17 23.68
CA ILE A 14 -0.54 19.41 23.03
C ILE A 14 -1.74 20.28 22.64
N VAL A 15 -2.76 19.67 22.03
CA VAL A 15 -4.00 20.38 21.63
C VAL A 15 -4.74 20.94 22.85
N CYS A 16 -4.88 20.16 23.91
CA CYS A 16 -5.50 20.62 25.15
C CYS A 16 -4.73 21.78 25.78
N VAL A 17 -3.39 21.68 25.86
CA VAL A 17 -2.54 22.75 26.37
C VAL A 17 -2.69 24.02 25.53
N TYR A 18 -2.69 23.92 24.19
CA TYR A 18 -2.92 25.06 23.31
C TYR A 18 -4.24 25.76 23.61
N PHE A 19 -5.35 25.01 23.75
CA PHE A 19 -6.65 25.62 24.09
C PHE A 19 -6.67 26.25 25.47
N ILE A 20 -6.06 25.61 26.48
CA ILE A 20 -5.96 26.16 27.85
C ILE A 20 -5.18 27.46 27.83
N VAL A 21 -4.00 27.49 27.21
CA VAL A 21 -3.16 28.68 27.11
C VAL A 21 -3.90 29.82 26.42
N ARG A 22 -4.59 29.52 25.32
CA ARG A 22 -5.35 30.50 24.59
C ARG A 22 -6.55 31.05 25.37
N LEU A 23 -7.29 30.19 26.08
CA LEU A 23 -8.41 30.58 26.93
C LEU A 23 -7.95 31.50 28.08
N VAL A 24 -6.82 31.20 28.69
CA VAL A 24 -6.34 31.87 29.88
C VAL A 24 -5.57 33.17 29.55
N PHE A 25 -4.66 33.11 28.58
CA PHE A 25 -3.74 34.20 28.33
C PHE A 25 -4.14 35.15 27.18
N PHE A 26 -5.06 34.73 26.28
CA PHE A 26 -5.46 35.51 25.13
C PHE A 26 -6.99 35.62 24.95
N PRO A 27 -7.77 35.94 25.99
CA PRO A 27 -9.23 35.94 25.89
C PRO A 27 -9.75 37.04 24.93
N GLN A 28 -9.03 38.15 24.82
CA GLN A 28 -9.47 39.31 24.02
C GLN A 28 -9.28 39.17 22.51
N THR A 29 -8.51 38.17 22.05
CA THR A 29 -8.29 37.90 20.63
C THR A 29 -9.30 36.90 20.06
N ARG A 30 -10.25 36.48 20.86
CA ARG A 30 -11.25 35.50 20.46
C ARG A 30 -12.44 36.12 19.76
N THR A 31 -12.70 35.62 18.56
CA THR A 31 -13.95 35.88 17.84
C THR A 31 -14.59 34.53 17.52
N VAL A 32 -15.91 34.46 17.40
CA VAL A 32 -16.63 33.23 17.04
C VAL A 32 -16.07 32.62 15.74
N SER A 33 -15.77 33.46 14.75
CA SER A 33 -15.19 33.02 13.48
C SER A 33 -13.79 32.46 13.64
N SER A 34 -12.94 33.08 14.46
CA SER A 34 -11.57 32.53 14.72
C SER A 34 -11.61 31.21 15.44
N ASP A 35 -12.52 31.03 16.38
CA ASP A 35 -12.65 29.78 17.13
C ASP A 35 -13.22 28.65 16.27
N LEU A 36 -14.18 28.95 15.38
CA LEU A 36 -14.70 27.99 14.41
C LEU A 36 -13.62 27.51 13.42
N ILE A 37 -12.86 28.44 12.84
CA ILE A 37 -11.78 28.10 11.90
C ILE A 37 -10.72 27.22 12.58
N GLN A 38 -10.29 27.60 13.80
CA GLN A 38 -9.30 26.83 14.52
C GLN A 38 -9.83 25.45 14.95
N GLY A 39 -11.08 25.40 15.41
CA GLY A 39 -11.73 24.13 15.74
C GLY A 39 -11.82 23.20 14.54
N ALA A 40 -12.15 23.72 13.36
CA ALA A 40 -12.18 22.97 12.12
C ALA A 40 -10.79 22.46 11.71
N LEU A 41 -9.75 23.30 11.77
CA LEU A 41 -8.36 22.90 11.45
C LEU A 41 -7.83 21.83 12.40
N ILE A 42 -8.07 21.98 13.69
CA ILE A 42 -7.63 21.01 14.70
C ILE A 42 -8.43 19.71 14.54
N GLY A 43 -9.75 19.78 14.36
CA GLY A 43 -10.60 18.60 14.13
C GLY A 43 -10.15 17.84 12.89
N TYR A 44 -9.88 18.52 11.79
CA TYR A 44 -9.33 17.92 10.58
C TYR A 44 -7.97 17.25 10.84
N GLY A 45 -7.05 17.95 11.49
CA GLY A 45 -5.73 17.42 11.84
C GLY A 45 -5.82 16.16 12.72
N LEU A 46 -6.66 16.17 13.75
CA LEU A 46 -6.90 15.01 14.62
C LEU A 46 -7.52 13.83 13.85
N ALA A 47 -8.50 14.08 12.99
CA ALA A 47 -9.13 13.05 12.17
C ALA A 47 -8.10 12.42 11.22
N PHE A 48 -7.28 13.26 10.55
CA PHE A 48 -6.22 12.80 9.65
C PHE A 48 -5.18 11.93 10.38
N VAL A 49 -4.65 12.41 11.50
CA VAL A 49 -3.66 11.67 12.30
C VAL A 49 -4.25 10.38 12.86
N SER A 50 -5.50 10.41 13.33
CA SER A 50 -6.19 9.20 13.82
C SER A 50 -6.35 8.16 12.72
N ALA A 51 -6.72 8.57 11.50
CA ALA A 51 -6.80 7.68 10.35
C ALA A 51 -5.45 7.08 9.99
N GLN A 52 -4.36 7.87 10.00
CA GLN A 52 -3.00 7.40 9.75
C GLN A 52 -2.53 6.37 10.78
N ILE A 53 -2.77 6.63 12.06
CA ILE A 53 -2.42 5.70 13.14
C ILE A 53 -3.23 4.41 13.01
N TYR A 54 -4.52 4.52 12.77
CA TYR A 54 -5.41 3.37 12.63
C TYR A 54 -5.04 2.52 11.41
N ALA A 55 -4.70 3.16 10.28
CA ALA A 55 -4.20 2.50 9.09
C ALA A 55 -2.96 1.64 9.39
N ARG A 56 -1.98 2.19 10.13
CA ARG A 56 -0.76 1.46 10.52
C ARG A 56 -1.01 0.30 11.49
N ILE A 57 -2.03 0.41 12.34
CA ILE A 57 -2.41 -0.65 13.29
C ILE A 57 -3.11 -1.80 12.56
N LYS A 58 -3.95 -1.49 11.57
CA LYS A 58 -4.78 -2.47 10.86
C LYS A 58 -4.10 -3.07 9.64
N ALA A 59 -3.09 -2.39 9.10
CA ALA A 59 -2.31 -2.92 7.99
C ALA A 59 -1.50 -4.15 8.42
N THR A 60 -1.55 -5.18 7.60
CA THR A 60 -0.66 -6.34 7.69
C THR A 60 0.52 -6.10 6.78
N LYS A 61 1.73 -6.23 7.33
CA LYS A 61 2.97 -6.10 6.55
C LYS A 61 3.75 -7.42 6.59
N VAL A 62 3.96 -8.04 5.43
CA VAL A 62 4.72 -9.28 5.28
C VAL A 62 5.57 -9.18 4.00
N ASN A 63 6.84 -9.56 4.07
CA ASN A 63 7.77 -9.56 2.94
C ASN A 63 7.87 -8.21 2.20
N GLY A 64 7.74 -7.09 2.92
CA GLY A 64 7.69 -5.74 2.33
C GLY A 64 6.28 -5.32 1.89
N TRP A 65 5.38 -6.26 1.58
CA TRP A 65 4.02 -5.99 1.12
C TRP A 65 3.09 -5.54 2.23
N ILE A 66 2.25 -4.57 1.93
CA ILE A 66 1.23 -4.04 2.83
C ILE A 66 -0.14 -4.39 2.27
N THR A 67 -0.99 -4.96 3.11
CA THR A 67 -2.41 -5.22 2.82
C THR A 67 -3.26 -4.85 4.02
N MET A 68 -4.56 -4.76 3.81
CA MET A 68 -5.53 -4.58 4.88
C MET A 68 -6.76 -5.44 4.57
N PHE A 69 -7.07 -6.36 5.46
CA PHE A 69 -8.26 -7.21 5.35
C PHE A 69 -9.53 -6.44 5.72
N GLY A 70 -10.66 -6.87 5.17
CA GLY A 70 -11.97 -6.26 5.41
C GLY A 70 -12.18 -4.93 4.69
N LEU A 71 -11.37 -4.61 3.68
CA LEU A 71 -11.57 -3.44 2.82
C LEU A 71 -12.93 -3.53 2.11
N GLY A 72 -13.56 -2.37 1.88
CA GLY A 72 -14.79 -2.28 1.07
C GLY A 72 -16.06 -2.83 1.71
N GLU A 73 -15.99 -3.47 2.89
CA GLU A 73 -17.18 -4.05 3.52
C GLU A 73 -18.17 -2.98 4.00
N PRO A 74 -19.49 -3.16 3.75
CA PRO A 74 -20.50 -2.15 4.07
C PRO A 74 -20.59 -1.80 5.55
N GLY A 75 -20.24 -2.72 6.46
CA GLY A 75 -20.26 -2.55 7.92
C GLY A 75 -19.10 -1.74 8.49
N ASN A 76 -18.15 -1.34 7.67
CA ASN A 76 -16.96 -0.62 8.13
C ASN A 76 -17.29 0.74 8.71
N GLY A 77 -16.81 0.99 9.94
CA GLY A 77 -16.90 2.29 10.60
C GLY A 77 -16.10 3.38 9.88
N MET A 78 -16.44 4.63 10.17
CA MET A 78 -15.85 5.82 9.51
C MET A 78 -14.32 5.86 9.61
N LEU A 79 -13.75 5.48 10.76
CA LEU A 79 -12.30 5.49 10.96
C LEU A 79 -11.58 4.46 10.08
N LEU A 80 -12.15 3.28 9.88
CA LEU A 80 -11.60 2.27 8.98
C LEU A 80 -11.68 2.74 7.52
N ARG A 81 -12.77 3.36 7.11
CA ARG A 81 -12.91 3.95 5.77
C ARG A 81 -11.88 5.06 5.53
N ALA A 82 -11.66 5.92 6.51
CA ALA A 82 -10.64 6.97 6.43
C ALA A 82 -9.22 6.37 6.36
N ALA A 83 -8.94 5.33 7.15
CA ALA A 83 -7.68 4.59 7.09
C ALA A 83 -7.44 3.92 5.72
N HIS A 84 -8.49 3.38 5.12
CA HIS A 84 -8.47 2.87 3.75
C HIS A 84 -8.00 3.89 2.74
N ALA A 85 -8.66 5.06 2.73
CA ALA A 85 -8.34 6.13 1.80
C ALA A 85 -6.88 6.60 1.89
N GLN A 86 -6.23 6.38 3.03
CA GLN A 86 -4.82 6.70 3.24
C GLN A 86 -3.87 5.67 2.62
N LEU A 87 -4.21 4.39 2.68
CA LEU A 87 -3.34 3.30 2.20
C LEU A 87 -3.68 2.85 0.78
N PHE A 88 -4.94 2.94 0.40
CA PHE A 88 -5.47 2.46 -0.87
C PHE A 88 -6.31 3.56 -1.52
N PRO A 89 -5.66 4.58 -2.12
CA PRO A 89 -6.39 5.68 -2.74
C PRO A 89 -7.21 5.17 -3.93
N GLY A 90 -8.52 5.39 -3.86
CA GLY A 90 -9.47 4.97 -4.88
C GLY A 90 -10.55 4.01 -4.37
N PRO A 91 -11.49 3.61 -5.24
CA PRO A 91 -12.52 2.64 -4.88
C PRO A 91 -11.89 1.26 -4.64
N VAL A 92 -12.28 0.63 -3.54
CA VAL A 92 -11.87 -0.74 -3.19
C VAL A 92 -13.09 -1.63 -3.15
N ASN A 93 -12.94 -2.85 -3.66
CA ASN A 93 -13.98 -3.87 -3.65
C ASN A 93 -14.02 -4.58 -2.29
N VAL A 94 -15.08 -5.31 -2.02
CA VAL A 94 -15.13 -6.25 -0.91
C VAL A 94 -14.08 -7.36 -1.11
N PRO A 95 -13.55 -7.99 -0.05
CA PRO A 95 -12.49 -8.98 -0.18
C PRO A 95 -12.84 -10.16 -1.10
N GLN A 96 -14.12 -10.52 -1.19
CA GLN A 96 -14.60 -11.59 -2.06
C GLN A 96 -14.48 -11.26 -3.55
N GLU A 97 -14.48 -9.97 -3.90
CA GLU A 97 -14.29 -9.51 -5.28
C GLU A 97 -12.84 -9.20 -5.60
N ALA A 98 -12.10 -8.54 -4.69
CA ALA A 98 -10.68 -8.27 -4.90
C ALA A 98 -9.90 -8.05 -3.60
N MET A 99 -8.68 -8.54 -3.58
CA MET A 99 -7.69 -8.25 -2.56
C MET A 99 -6.52 -7.49 -3.16
N TYR A 100 -5.92 -6.63 -2.32
CA TYR A 100 -4.90 -5.67 -2.75
C TYR A 100 -3.69 -5.74 -1.83
N TRP A 101 -2.50 -5.72 -2.42
CA TRP A 101 -1.22 -5.51 -1.74
C TRP A 101 -0.44 -4.44 -2.47
N TRP A 102 0.29 -3.64 -1.73
CA TRP A 102 1.23 -2.71 -2.32
C TRP A 102 2.56 -2.72 -1.58
N THR A 103 3.64 -2.37 -2.28
CA THR A 103 4.96 -2.19 -1.68
C THR A 103 5.73 -1.12 -2.42
N ASN A 104 6.58 -0.41 -1.68
CA ASN A 104 7.64 0.44 -2.18
C ASN A 104 9.01 0.02 -1.61
N THR A 105 9.07 -1.17 -1.02
CA THR A 105 10.31 -1.74 -0.46
C THR A 105 10.48 -3.17 -0.94
N ASP A 106 11.74 -3.61 -0.99
CA ASP A 106 12.09 -5.02 -1.17
C ASP A 106 11.79 -5.84 0.11
N GLY A 107 12.07 -7.15 0.07
CA GLY A 107 11.89 -8.04 1.21
C GLY A 107 12.79 -7.72 2.41
N ALA A 108 13.90 -7.03 2.20
CA ALA A 108 14.81 -6.57 3.25
C ALA A 108 14.40 -5.21 3.83
N GLY A 109 13.45 -4.51 3.18
CA GLY A 109 12.95 -3.20 3.63
C GLY A 109 13.63 -2.00 2.98
N HIS A 110 14.49 -2.20 1.97
CA HIS A 110 15.09 -1.12 1.19
C HIS A 110 14.10 -0.59 0.16
N ALA A 111 14.17 0.70 -0.15
CA ALA A 111 13.29 1.32 -1.13
C ALA A 111 13.53 0.74 -2.54
N LEU A 112 12.44 0.40 -3.24
CA LEU A 112 12.52 -0.06 -4.63
C LEU A 112 12.95 1.10 -5.54
N SER A 113 13.99 0.86 -6.36
CA SER A 113 14.52 1.85 -7.28
C SER A 113 15.03 1.16 -8.55
N GLY A 114 14.73 1.73 -9.72
CA GLY A 114 15.15 1.18 -11.00
C GLY A 114 16.66 1.33 -11.32
N VAL A 115 17.46 1.78 -10.35
CA VAL A 115 18.93 1.66 -10.43
C VAL A 115 19.42 0.27 -10.04
N HIS A 116 18.53 -0.56 -9.48
CA HIS A 116 18.77 -1.96 -9.14
C HIS A 116 17.84 -2.86 -9.93
N ASP A 117 18.25 -4.10 -10.10
CA ASP A 117 17.45 -5.15 -10.71
C ASP A 117 16.84 -6.03 -9.61
N TYR A 118 15.57 -6.42 -9.79
CA TYR A 118 14.86 -7.23 -8.82
C TYR A 118 14.15 -8.41 -9.49
N ILE A 119 13.95 -9.45 -8.71
CA ILE A 119 13.12 -10.60 -9.09
C ILE A 119 12.03 -10.79 -8.03
N MET A 120 10.81 -11.03 -8.50
CA MET A 120 9.72 -11.56 -7.70
C MET A 120 9.51 -13.02 -8.10
N HIS A 121 9.95 -13.93 -7.23
CA HIS A 121 9.92 -15.38 -7.46
C HIS A 121 8.68 -16.01 -6.87
N PHE A 122 7.87 -16.66 -7.70
CA PHE A 122 6.74 -17.48 -7.29
C PHE A 122 7.13 -18.96 -7.40
N PRO A 123 7.26 -19.68 -6.29
CA PRO A 123 7.51 -21.14 -6.34
C PRO A 123 6.42 -21.87 -7.13
N ALA A 124 6.75 -23.06 -7.65
CA ALA A 124 5.80 -23.86 -8.43
C ALA A 124 4.48 -24.05 -7.66
N GLY A 125 3.36 -23.78 -8.33
CA GLY A 125 2.02 -23.88 -7.75
C GLY A 125 1.66 -22.80 -6.71
N GLN A 126 2.48 -21.77 -6.51
CA GLN A 126 2.26 -20.71 -5.52
C GLN A 126 1.93 -19.34 -6.14
N LEU A 127 1.49 -19.30 -7.39
CA LEU A 127 0.87 -18.08 -7.94
C LEU A 127 -0.35 -17.69 -7.11
N PRO A 128 -0.73 -16.39 -7.10
CA PRO A 128 -1.89 -15.93 -6.34
C PRO A 128 -3.15 -16.73 -6.67
N PRO A 129 -3.72 -17.51 -5.72
CA PRO A 129 -4.91 -18.31 -6.00
C PRO A 129 -6.12 -17.44 -6.26
N ASN A 130 -6.74 -17.60 -7.41
CA ASN A 130 -7.85 -16.78 -7.86
C ASN A 130 -8.82 -17.58 -8.75
N ASN A 131 -10.06 -17.08 -8.88
CA ASN A 131 -11.07 -17.61 -9.80
C ASN A 131 -11.35 -16.67 -10.98
N ALA A 132 -10.61 -15.55 -11.09
CA ALA A 132 -10.70 -14.62 -12.22
C ALA A 132 -9.32 -14.35 -12.80
N PHE A 133 -8.51 -13.51 -12.17
CA PHE A 133 -7.12 -13.21 -12.54
C PHE A 133 -6.41 -12.46 -11.42
N TRP A 134 -5.09 -12.39 -11.49
CA TRP A 134 -4.28 -11.47 -10.71
C TRP A 134 -3.48 -10.55 -11.63
N SER A 135 -3.05 -9.41 -11.11
CA SER A 135 -2.15 -8.50 -11.82
C SER A 135 -1.15 -7.84 -10.88
N LEU A 136 0.10 -7.78 -11.32
CA LEU A 136 1.16 -7.00 -10.71
C LEU A 136 1.39 -5.75 -11.56
N THR A 137 1.12 -4.58 -10.99
CA THR A 137 1.20 -3.29 -11.68
C THR A 137 2.33 -2.46 -11.11
N MET A 138 3.07 -1.76 -11.97
CA MET A 138 4.15 -0.84 -11.58
C MET A 138 3.72 0.61 -11.76
N GLY A 139 4.07 1.45 -10.78
CA GLY A 139 3.97 2.91 -10.86
C GLY A 139 5.23 3.58 -10.37
N ASP A 140 5.43 4.85 -10.71
CA ASP A 140 6.46 5.68 -10.11
C ASP A 140 6.19 5.93 -8.61
N ALA A 141 7.08 6.64 -7.93
CA ALA A 141 6.92 6.97 -6.52
C ALA A 141 5.64 7.78 -6.19
N ARG A 142 4.97 8.35 -7.20
CA ARG A 142 3.70 9.08 -7.10
C ARG A 142 2.49 8.26 -7.52
N ASN A 143 2.70 6.96 -7.81
CA ASN A 143 1.66 6.04 -8.30
C ASN A 143 1.12 6.39 -9.70
N HIS A 144 1.94 6.97 -10.57
CA HIS A 144 1.61 7.20 -11.97
C HIS A 144 2.27 6.13 -12.84
N PHE A 145 1.61 5.77 -13.93
CA PHE A 145 2.23 4.92 -14.95
C PHE A 145 3.38 5.65 -15.64
N VAL A 146 4.48 4.95 -15.82
CA VAL A 146 5.66 5.47 -16.52
C VAL A 146 5.76 4.85 -17.90
N ALA A 147 5.83 5.69 -18.93
CA ALA A 147 6.01 5.23 -20.30
C ALA A 147 7.25 4.34 -20.41
N ASN A 148 7.11 3.22 -21.12
CA ASN A 148 8.18 2.25 -21.35
C ASN A 148 8.08 1.68 -22.77
N PRO A 149 9.15 1.08 -23.31
CA PRO A 149 9.21 0.63 -24.71
C PRO A 149 8.12 -0.37 -25.10
N LEU A 150 7.58 -1.12 -24.13
CA LEU A 150 6.57 -2.15 -24.38
C LEU A 150 5.14 -1.66 -24.13
N ASN A 151 4.94 -0.42 -23.61
CA ASN A 151 3.67 0.03 -23.06
C ASN A 151 3.09 -0.97 -22.03
N ARG A 152 3.97 -1.70 -21.34
CA ARG A 152 3.63 -2.72 -20.37
C ARG A 152 3.67 -2.11 -18.97
N TYR A 153 2.51 -1.88 -18.39
CA TYR A 153 2.34 -1.29 -17.05
C TYR A 153 2.02 -2.34 -15.99
N SER A 154 1.67 -3.55 -16.42
CA SER A 154 1.40 -4.68 -15.55
C SER A 154 1.72 -6.01 -16.21
N VAL A 155 1.92 -7.04 -15.38
CA VAL A 155 1.93 -8.45 -15.77
C VAL A 155 0.88 -9.20 -14.96
N SER A 156 0.37 -10.31 -15.50
CA SER A 156 -0.71 -11.09 -14.91
C SER A 156 -0.61 -12.56 -15.33
N ASP A 157 -1.46 -13.42 -14.79
CA ASP A 157 -1.66 -14.79 -15.28
C ASP A 157 -2.13 -14.86 -16.74
N ARG A 158 -2.57 -13.73 -17.33
CA ARG A 158 -3.01 -13.61 -18.73
C ARG A 158 -1.94 -12.99 -19.64
N SER A 159 -0.77 -12.68 -19.11
CA SER A 159 0.30 -11.99 -19.87
C SER A 159 1.23 -12.91 -20.65
N GLY A 160 0.99 -14.23 -20.65
CA GLY A 160 1.86 -15.19 -21.30
C GLY A 160 3.21 -15.36 -20.59
N LEU A 161 3.20 -15.33 -19.25
CA LEU A 161 4.38 -15.58 -18.45
C LEU A 161 4.94 -16.99 -18.74
N VAL A 162 6.25 -17.09 -18.88
CA VAL A 162 6.96 -18.34 -19.14
C VAL A 162 7.49 -18.89 -17.82
N PRO A 163 7.04 -20.08 -17.38
CA PRO A 163 7.56 -20.69 -16.17
C PRO A 163 8.98 -21.21 -16.36
N ASN A 164 9.71 -21.32 -15.28
CA ASN A 164 10.99 -22.01 -15.20
C ASN A 164 10.81 -23.53 -15.38
N ALA A 165 11.90 -24.26 -15.56
CA ALA A 165 11.88 -25.70 -15.76
C ALA A 165 11.28 -26.50 -14.59
N ASP A 166 11.30 -25.95 -13.38
CA ASP A 166 10.71 -26.53 -12.17
C ASP A 166 9.24 -26.08 -11.96
N GLY A 167 8.68 -25.30 -12.87
CA GLY A 167 7.31 -24.76 -12.79
C GLY A 167 7.15 -23.51 -11.94
N SER A 168 8.23 -22.98 -11.36
CA SER A 168 8.23 -21.66 -10.72
C SER A 168 8.11 -20.54 -11.75
N VAL A 169 7.73 -19.33 -11.32
CA VAL A 169 7.63 -18.16 -12.19
C VAL A 169 8.40 -17.01 -11.60
N ASP A 170 9.34 -16.47 -12.37
CA ASP A 170 10.08 -15.26 -12.03
C ASP A 170 9.50 -14.07 -12.79
N ILE A 171 9.28 -12.96 -12.10
CA ILE A 171 8.95 -11.67 -12.70
C ILE A 171 10.14 -10.75 -12.48
N TYR A 172 10.69 -10.26 -13.59
CA TYR A 172 11.84 -9.35 -13.60
C TYR A 172 11.37 -7.90 -13.52
N LEU A 173 11.84 -7.19 -12.50
CA LEU A 173 11.47 -5.81 -12.19
C LEU A 173 12.72 -4.96 -12.30
N GLN A 174 13.02 -4.47 -13.50
CA GLN A 174 14.25 -3.74 -13.80
C GLN A 174 14.05 -2.76 -14.94
N ASN A 175 14.95 -1.77 -15.06
CA ASN A 175 14.84 -0.73 -16.08
C ASN A 175 15.21 -1.25 -17.47
N THR A 176 16.23 -2.11 -17.57
CA THR A 176 16.71 -2.69 -18.83
C THR A 176 16.10 -4.06 -19.04
N ALA A 177 15.76 -4.39 -20.29
CA ALA A 177 15.18 -5.69 -20.63
C ALA A 177 16.13 -6.85 -20.26
N PRO A 178 15.67 -7.87 -19.51
CA PRO A 178 16.45 -9.05 -19.20
C PRO A 178 16.57 -9.96 -20.43
N ALA A 179 17.77 -10.18 -20.91
CA ALA A 179 17.99 -10.99 -22.10
C ALA A 179 17.44 -12.42 -21.94
N GLY A 180 16.54 -12.83 -22.85
CA GLY A 180 15.88 -14.14 -22.83
C GLY A 180 14.72 -14.29 -21.84
N HIS A 181 14.36 -13.23 -21.10
CA HIS A 181 13.28 -13.24 -20.11
C HIS A 181 12.28 -12.10 -20.33
N GLU A 182 12.22 -11.54 -21.52
CA GLU A 182 11.40 -10.38 -21.87
C GLU A 182 9.89 -10.64 -21.67
N SER A 183 9.45 -11.89 -21.78
CA SER A 183 8.05 -12.28 -21.51
C SER A 183 7.63 -12.01 -20.07
N ASN A 184 8.57 -12.20 -19.13
CA ASN A 184 8.35 -12.06 -17.69
C ASN A 184 8.84 -10.71 -17.14
N TRP A 185 9.20 -9.79 -18.02
CA TRP A 185 9.71 -8.48 -17.62
C TRP A 185 8.59 -7.46 -17.42
N LEU A 186 8.58 -6.81 -16.26
CA LEU A 186 7.79 -5.62 -15.97
C LEU A 186 8.76 -4.43 -15.87
N PRO A 187 8.80 -3.53 -16.88
CA PRO A 187 9.76 -2.44 -16.95
C PRO A 187 9.66 -1.49 -15.76
N ALA A 188 10.76 -1.30 -15.02
CA ALA A 188 10.84 -0.34 -13.95
C ALA A 188 11.30 1.03 -14.46
N PRO A 189 10.79 2.17 -13.91
CA PRO A 189 11.35 3.49 -14.17
C PRO A 189 12.76 3.58 -13.58
N ALA A 190 13.60 4.50 -14.08
CA ALA A 190 14.95 4.69 -13.55
C ALA A 190 15.00 5.15 -12.09
N GLY A 191 13.96 5.81 -11.59
CA GLY A 191 13.83 6.26 -10.21
C GLY A 191 13.11 5.28 -9.30
N ASN A 192 12.68 5.77 -8.12
CA ASN A 192 11.92 4.95 -7.18
C ASN A 192 10.55 4.57 -7.76
N PHE A 193 10.11 3.37 -7.42
CA PHE A 193 8.85 2.84 -7.90
C PHE A 193 8.06 2.12 -6.80
N ILE A 194 6.79 1.88 -7.09
CA ILE A 194 5.88 1.12 -6.26
C ILE A 194 5.24 -0.01 -7.07
N LEU A 195 4.84 -1.05 -6.37
CA LEU A 195 4.15 -2.20 -6.94
C LEU A 195 2.79 -2.38 -6.29
N TRP A 196 1.81 -2.74 -7.12
CA TRP A 196 0.48 -3.15 -6.71
C TRP A 196 0.18 -4.55 -7.20
N LEU A 197 -0.03 -5.48 -6.28
CA LEU A 197 -0.60 -6.79 -6.59
C LEU A 197 -2.11 -6.74 -6.31
N ARG A 198 -2.90 -7.07 -7.30
CA ARG A 198 -4.35 -7.20 -7.23
C ARG A 198 -4.75 -8.61 -7.57
N VAL A 199 -5.62 -9.20 -6.78
CA VAL A 199 -6.15 -10.56 -7.02
C VAL A 199 -7.67 -10.46 -7.04
N TYR A 200 -8.27 -10.79 -8.17
CA TYR A 200 -9.71 -10.73 -8.39
C TYR A 200 -10.35 -12.10 -8.21
N ILE A 201 -11.49 -12.11 -7.52
CA ILE A 201 -12.16 -13.31 -7.01
C ILE A 201 -11.15 -14.23 -6.33
N PRO A 202 -10.54 -13.76 -5.21
CA PRO A 202 -9.46 -14.46 -4.55
C PRO A 202 -9.87 -15.84 -4.06
N GLY A 203 -8.96 -16.78 -4.13
CA GLY A 203 -9.16 -18.11 -3.57
C GLY A 203 -9.20 -18.13 -2.04
N ALA A 204 -9.71 -19.23 -1.48
CA ALA A 204 -9.92 -19.37 -0.04
C ALA A 204 -8.66 -19.11 0.80
N ALA A 205 -7.47 -19.48 0.32
CA ALA A 205 -6.23 -19.24 1.04
C ALA A 205 -5.93 -17.75 1.25
N ILE A 206 -6.27 -16.90 0.27
CA ILE A 206 -6.15 -15.44 0.41
C ILE A 206 -7.18 -14.92 1.40
N LEU A 207 -8.46 -15.28 1.24
CA LEU A 207 -9.54 -14.80 2.09
C LEU A 207 -9.36 -15.19 3.56
N GLN A 208 -8.69 -16.32 3.82
CA GLN A 208 -8.36 -16.81 5.17
C GLN A 208 -7.02 -16.27 5.70
N GLY A 209 -6.33 -15.38 4.96
CA GLY A 209 -5.03 -14.83 5.35
C GLY A 209 -3.89 -15.85 5.38
N LYS A 210 -4.03 -17.00 4.69
CA LYS A 210 -3.02 -18.07 4.64
C LYS A 210 -2.04 -17.92 3.46
N TYR A 211 -2.39 -17.14 2.47
CA TYR A 211 -1.52 -16.86 1.34
C TYR A 211 -0.55 -15.74 1.68
N THR A 212 0.73 -15.97 1.41
CA THR A 212 1.79 -14.97 1.59
C THR A 212 2.35 -14.58 0.24
N VAL A 213 2.31 -13.28 -0.07
CA VAL A 213 2.93 -12.73 -1.29
C VAL A 213 4.46 -12.85 -1.13
N PRO A 214 5.18 -13.43 -2.13
CA PRO A 214 6.63 -13.54 -2.05
C PRO A 214 7.29 -12.16 -2.04
N PRO A 215 8.51 -12.05 -1.46
CA PRO A 215 9.26 -10.80 -1.44
C PRO A 215 9.69 -10.38 -2.84
N VAL A 216 9.90 -9.10 -3.02
CA VAL A 216 10.72 -8.56 -4.11
C VAL A 216 12.17 -8.65 -3.65
N SER A 217 13.03 -9.32 -4.39
CA SER A 217 14.42 -9.56 -4.03
C SER A 217 15.36 -8.88 -5.00
N GLU A 218 16.31 -8.10 -4.49
CA GLU A 218 17.36 -7.49 -5.32
C GLU A 218 18.29 -8.59 -5.87
N VAL A 219 18.59 -8.50 -7.17
CA VAL A 219 19.58 -9.36 -7.83
C VAL A 219 20.95 -8.75 -7.61
N ARG A 220 21.86 -9.51 -7.01
CA ARG A 220 23.24 -9.10 -6.76
C ARG A 220 24.14 -9.49 -7.92
#